data_2320b4ce5fb5f05b3327d1885c5583f5
#
_entry.id   2320b4ce5fb5f05b3327d1885c5583f5
#
_cell.length_a   1.000
_cell.length_b   1.000
_cell.length_c   1.000
_cell.angle_alpha   90.00
_cell.angle_beta   90.00
_cell.angle_gamma   90.00
#
_symmetry.space_group_name_H-M   'P 1'
#
loop_
_entity.id
_entity.type
_entity.pdbx_description
1 polymer ?
#
loop_
_entity_poly.entity_id
_entity_poly.type
_entity_poly.pdbx_seq_one_letter_code
_entity_poly.pdbx_strand_id
1 'polypeptide(L)'
;AELEAALAATVDDAPDCDWLDHSECLFPFPSSRFEADDPDTETGRRLAFPAGAMPVNLQGEAVDPEPFARSDGWGVGTPIMVTIAGVDPEASGFPSEADPATSVDDGSGTVIVDLTTGDRVAHWTEVDARPEIDEADRTTVLLHPLTMLEPGHRYAVGVGQPVDQAGEPIPVSDGFRVIRDRLETGIDAVEQRRERLDEVVAAVAAAGIERAEQWLAWDFTVMSEQN
;
A
#
# COMPACT_ATOMS: atom_id res chain seq x y z
N ALA A 1 -16.09 4.35 19.19
CA ALA A 1 -17.08 3.26 19.34
C ALA A 1 -17.64 2.79 17.99
N GLU A 2 -18.26 3.68 17.19
CA GLU A 2 -18.84 3.28 15.88
C GLU A 2 -17.74 2.91 14.87
N LEU A 3 -16.74 3.75 14.68
CA LEU A 3 -15.56 3.49 13.83
C LEU A 3 -14.83 2.20 14.23
N GLU A 4 -14.60 2.02 15.51
CA GLU A 4 -13.93 0.83 16.04
C GLU A 4 -14.75 -0.44 15.80
N ALA A 5 -16.07 -0.38 15.93
CA ALA A 5 -16.95 -1.51 15.66
C ALA A 5 -16.96 -1.87 14.15
N ALA A 6 -16.97 -0.87 13.28
CA ALA A 6 -16.88 -1.07 11.84
C ALA A 6 -15.54 -1.70 11.43
N LEU A 7 -14.43 -1.19 11.98
CA LEU A 7 -13.10 -1.73 11.72
C LEU A 7 -12.93 -3.15 12.29
N ALA A 8 -13.47 -3.43 13.49
CA ALA A 8 -13.45 -4.78 14.05
C ALA A 8 -14.19 -5.78 13.14
N ALA A 9 -15.36 -5.38 12.62
CA ALA A 9 -16.09 -6.22 11.66
C ALA A 9 -15.27 -6.48 10.38
N THR A 10 -14.60 -5.46 9.83
CA THR A 10 -13.72 -5.61 8.66
C THR A 10 -12.58 -6.60 8.92
N VAL A 11 -11.93 -6.51 10.08
CA VAL A 11 -10.84 -7.43 10.47
C VAL A 11 -11.35 -8.84 10.69
N ASP A 12 -12.53 -9.00 11.31
CA ASP A 12 -13.13 -10.31 11.60
C ASP A 12 -13.65 -11.01 10.32
N ASP A 13 -14.22 -10.24 9.38
CA ASP A 13 -14.76 -10.76 8.12
C ASP A 13 -13.66 -11.20 7.14
N ALA A 14 -12.51 -10.55 7.17
CA ALA A 14 -11.39 -10.83 6.27
C ALA A 14 -10.02 -10.83 7.02
N PRO A 15 -9.80 -11.76 7.97
CA PRO A 15 -8.62 -11.75 8.84
C PRO A 15 -7.30 -11.97 8.10
N ASP A 16 -7.36 -12.57 6.92
CA ASP A 16 -6.19 -12.85 6.07
C ASP A 16 -5.81 -11.68 5.17
N CYS A 17 -6.69 -10.67 5.02
CA CYS A 17 -6.49 -9.52 4.13
C CYS A 17 -5.80 -8.35 4.86
N ASP A 18 -5.37 -7.32 4.11
CA ASP A 18 -4.88 -6.08 4.71
C ASP A 18 -6.08 -5.17 5.03
N TRP A 19 -6.28 -4.87 6.32
CA TRP A 19 -7.34 -3.99 6.79
C TRP A 19 -7.12 -2.50 6.46
N LEU A 20 -5.95 -2.12 5.95
CA LEU A 20 -5.69 -0.77 5.45
C LEU A 20 -6.51 -0.46 4.19
N ASP A 21 -6.56 -1.43 3.26
CA ASP A 21 -7.38 -1.39 2.05
C ASP A 21 -7.95 -2.80 1.81
N HIS A 22 -9.19 -3.00 2.21
CA HIS A 22 -9.87 -4.30 2.10
C HIS A 22 -10.64 -4.47 0.78
N SER A 23 -10.52 -3.54 -0.16
CA SER A 23 -11.17 -3.63 -1.48
C SER A 23 -10.70 -4.86 -2.27
N GLU A 24 -9.41 -5.17 -2.16
CA GLU A 24 -8.78 -6.38 -2.69
C GLU A 24 -7.87 -6.96 -1.62
N CYS A 25 -7.97 -8.25 -1.33
CA CYS A 25 -7.35 -8.89 -0.17
C CYS A 25 -5.83 -8.64 -0.05
N LEU A 26 -5.11 -8.61 -1.18
CA LEU A 26 -3.66 -8.37 -1.21
C LEU A 26 -3.27 -6.90 -1.31
N PHE A 27 -4.24 -5.98 -1.31
CA PHE A 27 -3.96 -4.55 -1.43
C PHE A 27 -3.95 -3.86 -0.05
N PRO A 28 -3.20 -2.75 0.07
CA PRO A 28 -2.27 -2.19 -0.92
C PRO A 28 -1.10 -3.15 -1.20
N PHE A 29 -0.57 -3.16 -2.42
CA PHE A 29 0.42 -4.13 -2.86
C PHE A 29 1.71 -3.44 -3.38
N PRO A 30 2.91 -3.93 -3.07
CA PRO A 30 3.22 -4.94 -2.04
C PRO A 30 3.04 -4.38 -0.63
N SER A 31 2.81 -5.22 0.38
CA SER A 31 2.53 -4.75 1.74
C SER A 31 3.28 -5.55 2.80
N SER A 32 3.76 -4.86 3.82
CA SER A 32 4.33 -5.47 5.03
C SER A 32 3.33 -6.32 5.82
N ARG A 33 2.04 -6.25 5.50
CA ARG A 33 1.02 -7.17 6.04
C ARG A 33 1.35 -8.63 5.74
N PHE A 34 2.00 -8.87 4.61
CA PHE A 34 2.36 -10.19 4.12
C PHE A 34 3.84 -10.51 4.33
N GLU A 35 4.47 -9.86 5.29
CA GLU A 35 5.82 -10.12 5.77
C GLU A 35 5.78 -10.62 7.22
N ALA A 36 6.59 -11.62 7.54
CA ALA A 36 6.84 -12.07 8.92
C ALA A 36 8.28 -11.77 9.32
N ASP A 37 8.53 -11.62 10.63
CA ASP A 37 9.88 -11.51 11.16
C ASP A 37 10.62 -12.84 10.95
N ASP A 38 11.84 -12.76 10.40
CA ASP A 38 12.72 -13.90 10.22
C ASP A 38 14.19 -13.46 10.40
N PRO A 39 14.74 -13.59 11.60
CA PRO A 39 16.11 -13.13 11.89
C PRO A 39 17.19 -13.93 11.16
N ASP A 40 16.84 -15.05 10.51
CA ASP A 40 17.79 -15.88 9.77
C ASP A 40 17.98 -15.39 8.32
N THR A 41 17.23 -14.38 7.89
CA THR A 41 17.37 -13.74 6.58
C THR A 41 18.16 -12.43 6.66
N GLU A 42 18.69 -11.97 5.52
CA GLU A 42 19.47 -10.73 5.44
C GLU A 42 18.62 -9.48 5.74
N THR A 43 17.37 -9.48 5.28
CA THR A 43 16.42 -8.37 5.53
C THR A 43 15.78 -8.43 6.92
N GLY A 44 15.91 -9.54 7.64
CA GLY A 44 15.17 -9.82 8.88
C GLY A 44 13.67 -10.12 8.63
N ARG A 45 13.28 -10.31 7.37
CA ARG A 45 11.88 -10.51 6.97
C ARG A 45 11.74 -11.74 6.06
N ARG A 46 10.53 -12.24 5.93
CA ARG A 46 10.14 -13.30 4.99
C ARG A 46 8.73 -13.07 4.50
N LEU A 47 8.46 -13.33 3.22
CA LEU A 47 7.08 -13.31 2.72
C LEU A 47 6.27 -14.42 3.37
N ALA A 48 5.10 -14.07 3.88
CA ALA A 48 4.22 -14.95 4.63
C ALA A 48 2.75 -14.67 4.29
N PHE A 49 2.29 -15.24 3.18
CA PHE A 49 0.90 -15.08 2.77
C PHE A 49 0.00 -16.07 3.50
N PRO A 50 -1.05 -15.60 4.20
CA PRO A 50 -2.13 -16.49 4.64
C PRO A 50 -2.79 -17.14 3.41
N ALA A 51 -3.19 -18.40 3.55
CA ALA A 51 -3.80 -19.12 2.43
C ALA A 51 -5.11 -18.46 1.95
N GLY A 52 -5.87 -17.85 2.85
CA GLY A 52 -7.10 -17.14 2.53
C GLY A 52 -6.90 -15.81 1.80
N ALA A 53 -5.66 -15.25 1.79
CA ALA A 53 -5.34 -14.05 1.03
C ALA A 53 -5.04 -14.33 -0.45
N MET A 54 -4.73 -15.58 -0.79
CA MET A 54 -4.28 -15.92 -2.14
C MET A 54 -5.42 -15.90 -3.16
N PRO A 55 -5.17 -15.35 -4.37
CA PRO A 55 -6.17 -15.35 -5.43
C PRO A 55 -6.48 -16.78 -5.87
N VAL A 56 -7.68 -16.98 -6.39
CA VAL A 56 -8.13 -18.26 -6.95
C VAL A 56 -8.12 -18.22 -8.48
N ASN A 57 -7.83 -19.38 -9.07
CA ASN A 57 -7.93 -19.54 -10.52
C ASN A 57 -9.41 -19.69 -10.97
N LEU A 58 -9.64 -19.80 -12.27
CA LEU A 58 -11.00 -19.98 -12.82
C LEU A 58 -11.70 -21.28 -12.36
N GLN A 59 -10.96 -22.23 -11.82
CA GLN A 59 -11.49 -23.48 -11.25
C GLN A 59 -11.79 -23.36 -9.76
N GLY A 60 -11.49 -22.18 -9.14
CA GLY A 60 -11.67 -21.95 -7.70
C GLY A 60 -10.54 -22.52 -6.84
N GLU A 61 -9.39 -22.87 -7.43
CA GLU A 61 -8.22 -23.34 -6.71
C GLU A 61 -7.34 -22.14 -6.33
N ALA A 62 -6.99 -22.01 -5.05
CA ALA A 62 -6.11 -20.96 -4.58
C ALA A 62 -4.66 -21.16 -5.06
N VAL A 63 -3.97 -20.06 -5.31
CA VAL A 63 -2.52 -20.09 -5.56
C VAL A 63 -1.82 -20.56 -4.30
N ASP A 64 -0.87 -21.50 -4.45
CA ASP A 64 -0.07 -22.01 -3.33
C ASP A 64 0.89 -20.90 -2.84
N PRO A 65 0.84 -20.48 -1.57
CA PRO A 65 1.72 -19.48 -1.02
C PRO A 65 3.14 -19.98 -0.71
N GLU A 66 3.36 -21.30 -0.60
CA GLU A 66 4.65 -21.87 -0.16
C GLU A 66 5.85 -21.42 -1.00
N PRO A 67 5.78 -21.34 -2.35
CA PRO A 67 6.91 -20.88 -3.15
C PRO A 67 7.39 -19.46 -2.82
N PHE A 68 6.49 -18.57 -2.40
CA PHE A 68 6.82 -17.18 -2.07
C PHE A 68 7.51 -17.08 -0.70
N ALA A 69 7.24 -18.02 0.22
CA ALA A 69 7.85 -18.04 1.54
C ALA A 69 9.38 -18.29 1.53
N ARG A 70 10.00 -18.47 0.37
CA ARG A 70 11.46 -18.55 0.22
C ARG A 70 12.10 -17.17 0.17
N SER A 71 11.34 -16.15 -0.21
CA SER A 71 11.86 -14.79 -0.41
C SER A 71 11.86 -14.02 0.91
N ASP A 72 12.95 -13.31 1.16
CA ASP A 72 13.14 -12.45 2.32
C ASP A 72 12.63 -11.02 2.11
N GLY A 73 11.77 -10.83 1.11
CA GLY A 73 11.13 -9.59 0.75
C GLY A 73 10.53 -9.64 -0.64
N TRP A 74 10.06 -8.50 -1.11
CA TRP A 74 9.42 -8.32 -2.41
C TRP A 74 10.47 -8.11 -3.51
N GLY A 75 10.17 -8.55 -4.73
CA GLY A 75 11.10 -8.35 -5.86
C GLY A 75 11.34 -6.88 -6.17
N VAL A 76 12.54 -6.53 -6.60
CA VAL A 76 12.97 -5.15 -6.94
C VAL A 76 12.11 -4.46 -8.01
N GLY A 77 11.39 -5.22 -8.82
CA GLY A 77 10.46 -4.75 -9.85
C GLY A 77 9.01 -5.11 -9.58
N THR A 78 8.66 -5.44 -8.34
CA THR A 78 7.27 -5.71 -7.96
C THR A 78 6.41 -4.48 -8.23
N PRO A 79 5.28 -4.60 -8.96
CA PRO A 79 4.39 -3.47 -9.19
C PRO A 79 3.81 -2.97 -7.87
N ILE A 80 3.71 -1.65 -7.72
CA ILE A 80 3.07 -1.01 -6.57
C ILE A 80 1.66 -0.66 -6.97
N MET A 81 0.65 -1.15 -6.24
CA MET A 81 -0.76 -1.06 -6.63
C MET A 81 -1.66 -0.75 -5.45
N VAL A 82 -2.69 0.03 -5.71
CA VAL A 82 -3.75 0.36 -4.74
C VAL A 82 -5.08 0.55 -5.47
N THR A 83 -6.19 0.22 -4.85
CA THR A 83 -7.53 0.51 -5.41
C THR A 83 -8.01 1.87 -4.92
N ILE A 84 -8.39 2.75 -5.86
CA ILE A 84 -8.96 4.07 -5.55
C ILE A 84 -10.21 4.26 -6.42
N ALA A 85 -11.36 3.86 -5.91
CA ALA A 85 -12.60 3.85 -6.66
C ALA A 85 -12.94 5.23 -7.24
N GLY A 86 -13.13 5.29 -8.56
CA GLY A 86 -13.58 6.51 -9.25
C GLY A 86 -12.57 7.66 -9.29
N VAL A 87 -11.30 7.42 -8.97
CA VAL A 87 -10.28 8.48 -8.93
C VAL A 87 -10.12 9.22 -10.26
N ASP A 88 -9.95 10.55 -10.16
CA ASP A 88 -9.39 11.38 -11.21
C ASP A 88 -7.89 11.61 -10.91
N PRO A 89 -6.96 10.93 -11.61
CA PRO A 89 -5.54 11.00 -11.29
C PRO A 89 -4.94 12.38 -11.57
N GLU A 90 -5.42 13.09 -12.60
CA GLU A 90 -4.93 14.44 -12.94
C GLU A 90 -5.39 15.44 -11.88
N ALA A 91 -6.67 15.44 -11.54
CA ALA A 91 -7.21 16.33 -10.50
C ALA A 91 -6.66 16.00 -9.10
N SER A 92 -6.23 14.75 -8.85
CA SER A 92 -5.56 14.31 -7.63
C SER A 92 -4.07 14.65 -7.57
N GLY A 93 -3.50 15.25 -8.62
CA GLY A 93 -2.08 15.61 -8.68
C GLY A 93 -1.14 14.41 -8.78
N PHE A 94 -1.61 13.30 -9.36
CA PHE A 94 -0.78 12.11 -9.54
C PHE A 94 0.21 12.31 -10.69
N PRO A 95 1.51 11.97 -10.51
CA PRO A 95 2.52 12.12 -11.55
C PRO A 95 2.21 11.22 -12.74
N SER A 96 2.19 11.80 -13.94
CA SER A 96 1.88 11.06 -15.18
C SER A 96 3.14 10.51 -15.84
N GLU A 97 2.98 9.56 -16.77
CA GLU A 97 4.06 9.06 -17.62
C GLU A 97 4.71 10.20 -18.44
N ALA A 98 3.93 11.21 -18.84
CA ALA A 98 4.43 12.35 -19.61
C ALA A 98 5.33 13.29 -18.79
N ASP A 99 5.13 13.37 -17.48
CA ASP A 99 5.92 14.21 -16.57
C ASP A 99 6.17 13.52 -15.22
N PRO A 100 7.00 12.47 -15.20
CA PRO A 100 7.29 11.73 -13.98
C PRO A 100 8.16 12.52 -12.99
N ALA A 101 8.80 13.62 -13.41
CA ALA A 101 9.61 14.46 -12.54
C ALA A 101 8.78 15.09 -11.42
N THR A 102 7.50 15.36 -11.66
CA THR A 102 6.56 15.90 -10.66
C THR A 102 6.38 15.01 -9.44
N SER A 103 6.74 13.71 -9.54
CA SER A 103 6.66 12.77 -8.42
C SER A 103 7.59 13.11 -7.25
N VAL A 104 8.65 13.86 -7.49
CA VAL A 104 9.62 14.28 -6.47
C VAL A 104 9.48 15.77 -6.07
N ASP A 105 8.53 16.48 -6.68
CA ASP A 105 8.23 17.86 -6.35
C ASP A 105 7.28 17.94 -5.14
N ASP A 106 7.32 19.07 -4.43
CA ASP A 106 6.33 19.37 -3.39
C ASP A 106 4.93 19.45 -4.02
N GLY A 107 3.96 18.81 -3.34
CA GLY A 107 2.57 18.78 -3.82
C GLY A 107 2.24 17.62 -4.77
N SER A 108 3.17 16.68 -5.00
CA SER A 108 2.82 15.41 -5.66
C SER A 108 1.72 14.68 -4.89
N GLY A 109 0.70 14.20 -5.60
CA GLY A 109 -0.40 13.43 -5.00
C GLY A 109 -0.01 12.04 -4.53
N THR A 110 1.18 11.55 -4.95
CA THR A 110 1.74 10.26 -4.48
C THR A 110 3.22 10.41 -4.18
N VAL A 111 3.73 9.61 -3.23
CA VAL A 111 5.16 9.53 -2.91
C VAL A 111 5.60 8.09 -2.70
N ILE A 112 6.82 7.77 -3.12
CA ILE A 112 7.54 6.57 -2.72
C ILE A 112 8.80 7.05 -2.00
N VAL A 113 9.04 6.56 -0.79
CA VAL A 113 10.17 6.98 0.06
C VAL A 113 11.00 5.75 0.41
N ASP A 114 12.27 5.81 0.15
CA ASP A 114 13.22 4.85 0.70
C ASP A 114 13.44 5.16 2.18
N LEU A 115 12.94 4.30 3.07
CA LEU A 115 13.05 4.50 4.52
C LEU A 115 14.48 4.29 5.07
N THR A 116 15.36 3.70 4.26
CA THR A 116 16.76 3.50 4.63
C THR A 116 17.58 4.79 4.43
N THR A 117 17.31 5.53 3.36
CA THR A 117 18.03 6.77 3.01
C THR A 117 17.25 8.04 3.33
N GLY A 118 15.92 7.96 3.36
CA GLY A 118 15.01 9.09 3.46
C GLY A 118 14.72 9.77 2.10
N ASP A 119 15.25 9.24 0.99
CA ASP A 119 15.09 9.84 -0.32
C ASP A 119 13.75 9.48 -0.97
N ARG A 120 13.20 10.41 -1.75
CA ARG A 120 12.03 10.13 -2.61
C ARG A 120 12.48 9.39 -3.86
N VAL A 121 11.67 8.39 -4.26
CA VAL A 121 11.87 7.63 -5.50
C VAL A 121 11.00 8.24 -6.59
N ALA A 122 11.63 8.66 -7.69
CA ALA A 122 10.91 9.16 -8.85
C ALA A 122 10.06 8.04 -9.48
N HIS A 123 8.81 8.35 -9.79
CA HIS A 123 7.84 7.39 -10.32
C HIS A 123 6.79 8.10 -11.17
N TRP A 124 5.96 7.34 -11.86
CA TRP A 124 4.73 7.80 -12.50
C TRP A 124 3.58 6.88 -12.14
N THR A 125 2.36 7.34 -12.35
CA THR A 125 1.16 6.56 -12.04
C THR A 125 0.39 6.21 -13.29
N GLU A 126 -0.25 5.04 -13.27
CA GLU A 126 -1.14 4.53 -14.30
C GLU A 126 -2.45 4.07 -13.66
N VAL A 127 -3.55 4.33 -14.31
CA VAL A 127 -4.84 3.75 -13.95
C VAL A 127 -5.10 2.56 -14.85
N ASP A 128 -5.41 1.39 -14.26
CA ASP A 128 -5.79 0.20 -15.03
C ASP A 128 -7.13 0.45 -15.74
N ALA A 129 -7.03 0.70 -17.03
CA ALA A 129 -8.16 1.04 -17.90
C ALA A 129 -8.71 -0.16 -18.65
N ARG A 130 -8.76 -1.36 -18.04
CA ARG A 130 -9.37 -2.52 -18.69
C ARG A 130 -10.86 -2.33 -18.87
N PRO A 131 -11.35 -2.25 -20.14
CA PRO A 131 -12.77 -1.97 -20.43
C PRO A 131 -13.72 -3.13 -20.05
N GLU A 132 -13.17 -4.31 -19.75
CA GLU A 132 -13.94 -5.49 -19.34
C GLU A 132 -14.30 -5.44 -17.83
N ILE A 133 -13.63 -4.59 -17.07
CA ILE A 133 -13.95 -4.31 -15.67
C ILE A 133 -14.71 -2.99 -15.63
N ASP A 134 -15.97 -3.04 -16.04
CA ASP A 134 -16.91 -1.90 -15.93
C ASP A 134 -17.36 -1.73 -14.46
N GLU A 135 -16.39 -1.66 -13.57
CA GLU A 135 -16.61 -1.45 -12.15
C GLU A 135 -15.81 -0.20 -11.76
N ALA A 136 -16.44 0.96 -11.88
CA ALA A 136 -15.86 2.23 -11.39
C ALA A 136 -15.41 2.12 -9.90
N ASP A 137 -15.98 1.17 -9.18
CA ASP A 137 -15.68 0.86 -7.79
C ASP A 137 -14.34 0.11 -7.61
N ARG A 138 -13.68 -0.35 -8.72
CA ARG A 138 -12.46 -1.16 -8.67
C ARG A 138 -11.33 -0.56 -9.52
N THR A 139 -11.15 0.73 -9.49
CA THR A 139 -10.07 1.39 -10.21
C THR A 139 -8.74 1.12 -9.53
N THR A 140 -7.89 0.32 -10.17
CA THR A 140 -6.51 0.07 -9.71
C THR A 140 -5.59 1.17 -10.22
N VAL A 141 -4.85 1.77 -9.31
CA VAL A 141 -3.76 2.71 -9.61
C VAL A 141 -2.44 1.97 -9.40
N LEU A 142 -1.58 2.01 -10.42
CA LEU A 142 -0.23 1.48 -10.39
C LEU A 142 0.76 2.65 -10.23
N LEU A 143 1.75 2.47 -9.36
CA LEU A 143 2.87 3.38 -9.23
C LEU A 143 4.12 2.68 -9.80
N HIS A 144 4.75 3.29 -10.80
CA HIS A 144 5.89 2.74 -11.53
C HIS A 144 7.17 3.49 -11.16
N PRO A 145 8.04 2.93 -10.28
CA PRO A 145 9.35 3.52 -10.02
C PRO A 145 10.16 3.65 -11.32
N LEU A 146 10.85 4.78 -11.52
CA LEU A 146 11.72 4.99 -12.69
C LEU A 146 13.05 4.25 -12.62
N THR A 147 13.40 3.75 -11.44
CA THR A 147 14.58 2.94 -11.19
C THR A 147 14.18 1.67 -10.45
N MET A 148 14.97 0.62 -10.59
CA MET A 148 14.81 -0.55 -9.72
C MET A 148 15.01 -0.13 -8.27
N LEU A 149 14.18 -0.68 -7.40
CA LEU A 149 14.32 -0.45 -5.97
C LEU A 149 15.58 -1.16 -5.44
N GLU A 150 16.24 -0.56 -4.45
CA GLU A 150 17.47 -1.12 -3.90
C GLU A 150 17.19 -2.37 -3.07
N PRO A 151 17.93 -3.49 -3.31
CA PRO A 151 17.79 -4.70 -2.52
C PRO A 151 18.04 -4.48 -1.03
N GLY A 152 17.23 -5.14 -0.20
CA GLY A 152 17.33 -5.06 1.26
C GLY A 152 16.78 -3.77 1.87
N HIS A 153 16.33 -2.80 1.06
CA HIS A 153 15.75 -1.56 1.57
C HIS A 153 14.26 -1.71 1.88
N ARG A 154 13.78 -0.89 2.78
CA ARG A 154 12.36 -0.75 3.11
C ARG A 154 11.80 0.53 2.49
N TYR A 155 10.65 0.44 1.87
CA TYR A 155 10.01 1.58 1.19
C TYR A 155 8.67 1.88 1.82
N ALA A 156 8.37 3.18 1.98
CA ALA A 156 7.04 3.67 2.27
C ALA A 156 6.39 4.21 0.99
N VAL A 157 5.11 3.99 0.85
CA VAL A 157 4.27 4.56 -0.21
C VAL A 157 3.19 5.38 0.45
N GLY A 158 2.95 6.58 -0.07
CA GLY A 158 1.90 7.48 0.39
C GLY A 158 1.04 7.97 -0.76
N VAL A 159 -0.26 8.05 -0.51
CA VAL A 159 -1.25 8.67 -1.38
C VAL A 159 -1.88 9.83 -0.62
N GLY A 160 -1.81 11.02 -1.19
CA GLY A 160 -2.51 12.22 -0.71
C GLY A 160 -4.02 12.10 -0.91
N GLN A 161 -4.78 13.10 -0.47
CA GLN A 161 -6.23 13.09 -0.61
C GLN A 161 -6.63 13.05 -2.09
N PRO A 162 -7.11 11.92 -2.65
CA PRO A 162 -7.55 11.87 -4.02
C PRO A 162 -8.96 12.43 -4.15
N VAL A 163 -9.29 12.85 -5.37
CA VAL A 163 -10.64 13.29 -5.74
C VAL A 163 -11.23 12.39 -6.83
N ASP A 164 -12.53 12.33 -6.89
CA ASP A 164 -13.28 11.63 -7.94
C ASP A 164 -13.44 12.50 -9.21
N GLN A 165 -14.11 11.95 -10.22
CA GLN A 165 -14.41 12.64 -11.49
C GLN A 165 -15.31 13.88 -11.33
N ALA A 166 -15.95 14.07 -10.19
CA ALA A 166 -16.73 15.27 -9.85
C ALA A 166 -15.90 16.30 -9.07
N GLY A 167 -14.66 15.96 -8.70
CA GLY A 167 -13.78 16.78 -7.87
C GLY A 167 -14.07 16.65 -6.37
N GLU A 168 -14.88 15.67 -5.97
CA GLU A 168 -15.17 15.44 -4.55
C GLU A 168 -14.10 14.54 -3.90
N PRO A 169 -13.70 14.83 -2.65
CA PRO A 169 -12.71 14.02 -1.95
C PRO A 169 -13.18 12.58 -1.74
N ILE A 170 -12.34 11.61 -2.10
CA ILE A 170 -12.61 10.18 -1.87
C ILE A 170 -12.40 9.87 -0.38
N PRO A 171 -13.37 9.23 0.30
CA PRO A 171 -13.27 8.93 1.73
C PRO A 171 -12.06 8.06 2.07
N VAL A 172 -11.42 8.37 3.19
CA VAL A 172 -10.35 7.53 3.79
C VAL A 172 -10.97 6.29 4.42
N SER A 173 -10.32 5.12 4.24
CA SER A 173 -10.77 3.89 4.89
C SER A 173 -10.74 4.00 6.42
N ASP A 174 -11.64 3.31 7.10
CA ASP A 174 -11.67 3.28 8.57
C ASP A 174 -10.36 2.71 9.14
N GLY A 175 -9.76 1.74 8.45
CA GLY A 175 -8.48 1.15 8.82
C GLY A 175 -7.34 2.16 8.83
N PHE A 176 -7.13 2.88 7.73
CA PHE A 176 -6.07 3.87 7.71
C PHE A 176 -6.36 5.08 8.60
N ARG A 177 -7.63 5.47 8.71
CA ARG A 177 -8.05 6.60 9.54
C ARG A 177 -7.64 6.45 11.01
N VAL A 178 -7.72 5.25 11.61
CA VAL A 178 -7.31 5.03 13.01
C VAL A 178 -5.81 5.22 13.21
N ILE A 179 -4.99 4.93 12.20
CA ILE A 179 -3.55 5.18 12.22
C ILE A 179 -3.26 6.66 11.99
N ARG A 180 -3.81 7.23 10.91
CA ARG A 180 -3.62 8.63 10.54
C ARG A 180 -3.98 9.59 11.69
N ASP A 181 -5.14 9.38 12.28
CA ASP A 181 -5.71 10.26 13.30
C ASP A 181 -5.27 9.86 14.74
N ARG A 182 -4.40 8.83 14.87
CA ARG A 182 -3.88 8.31 16.16
C ARG A 182 -4.98 7.89 17.13
N LEU A 183 -6.04 7.28 16.60
CA LEU A 183 -7.14 6.79 17.42
C LEU A 183 -6.76 5.42 18.01
N GLU A 184 -6.78 5.30 19.32
CA GLU A 184 -6.58 4.02 20.00
C GLU A 184 -7.77 3.10 19.76
N THR A 185 -7.48 1.81 19.52
CA THR A 185 -8.50 0.76 19.33
C THR A 185 -8.23 -0.40 20.29
N GLY A 186 -9.23 -1.23 20.55
CA GLY A 186 -9.04 -2.49 21.27
C GLY A 186 -8.75 -3.68 20.34
N ILE A 187 -8.39 -3.43 19.06
CA ILE A 187 -8.22 -4.46 18.02
C ILE A 187 -6.76 -4.85 17.92
N ASP A 188 -6.40 -6.03 18.40
CA ASP A 188 -5.00 -6.51 18.45
C ASP A 188 -4.31 -6.45 17.09
N ALA A 189 -4.97 -6.83 16.00
CA ALA A 189 -4.42 -6.79 14.65
C ALA A 189 -4.03 -5.38 14.18
N VAL A 190 -4.71 -4.35 14.69
CA VAL A 190 -4.41 -2.94 14.40
C VAL A 190 -3.24 -2.46 15.27
N GLU A 191 -3.32 -2.73 16.57
CA GLU A 191 -2.32 -2.24 17.53
C GLU A 191 -0.93 -2.88 17.32
N GLN A 192 -0.85 -4.13 16.87
CA GLN A 192 0.41 -4.79 16.51
C GLN A 192 1.17 -4.10 15.36
N ARG A 193 0.47 -3.43 14.46
CA ARG A 193 1.09 -2.72 13.31
C ARG A 193 1.24 -1.22 13.55
N ARG A 194 0.68 -0.67 14.63
CA ARG A 194 0.59 0.77 14.88
C ARG A 194 1.94 1.47 14.83
N GLU A 195 2.91 0.99 15.59
CA GLU A 195 4.24 1.61 15.67
C GLU A 195 4.89 1.70 14.28
N ARG A 196 4.88 0.58 13.52
CA ARG A 196 5.41 0.53 12.15
C ARG A 196 4.69 1.48 11.20
N LEU A 197 3.36 1.53 11.28
CA LEU A 197 2.56 2.41 10.41
C LEU A 197 2.67 3.89 10.81
N ASP A 198 2.87 4.21 12.10
CA ASP A 198 3.14 5.58 12.53
C ASP A 198 4.47 6.10 11.98
N GLU A 199 5.52 5.24 11.89
CA GLU A 199 6.78 5.58 11.20
C GLU A 199 6.55 5.86 9.72
N VAL A 200 5.77 5.02 9.04
CA VAL A 200 5.42 5.17 7.63
C VAL A 200 4.71 6.50 7.38
N VAL A 201 3.67 6.79 8.16
CA VAL A 201 2.91 8.04 8.07
C VAL A 201 3.81 9.26 8.34
N ALA A 202 4.76 9.15 9.27
CA ALA A 202 5.72 10.22 9.55
C ALA A 202 6.71 10.43 8.39
N ALA A 203 7.20 9.34 7.76
CA ALA A 203 8.09 9.42 6.61
C ALA A 203 7.39 10.01 5.38
N VAL A 204 6.15 9.62 5.12
CA VAL A 204 5.32 10.19 4.05
C VAL A 204 5.05 11.68 4.30
N ALA A 205 4.83 12.09 5.57
CA ALA A 205 4.68 13.51 5.90
C ALA A 205 5.98 14.29 5.68
N ALA A 206 7.13 13.73 6.04
CA ALA A 206 8.43 14.34 5.77
C ALA A 206 8.74 14.44 4.26
N ALA A 207 8.14 13.56 3.45
CA ALA A 207 8.24 13.56 2.00
C ALA A 207 7.21 14.46 1.29
N GLY A 208 6.42 15.25 2.01
CA GLY A 208 5.59 16.31 1.44
C GLY A 208 4.08 16.08 1.43
N ILE A 209 3.58 14.92 1.88
CA ILE A 209 2.13 14.71 2.07
C ILE A 209 1.84 14.76 3.58
N GLU A 210 1.38 15.92 4.05
CA GLU A 210 1.07 16.13 5.46
C GLU A 210 0.15 15.02 6.02
N ARG A 211 0.37 14.60 7.30
CA ARG A 211 -0.39 13.50 7.92
C ARG A 211 -1.90 13.62 7.72
N ALA A 212 -2.46 14.80 7.90
CA ALA A 212 -3.89 15.04 7.76
C ALA A 212 -4.43 14.91 6.33
N GLU A 213 -3.54 15.03 5.34
CA GLU A 213 -3.83 14.95 3.91
C GLU A 213 -3.57 13.56 3.34
N GLN A 214 -3.00 12.65 4.12
CA GLN A 214 -2.79 11.27 3.67
C GLN A 214 -4.11 10.53 3.60
N TRP A 215 -4.40 10.01 2.43
CA TRP A 215 -5.54 9.12 2.19
C TRP A 215 -5.18 7.67 2.52
N LEU A 216 -3.94 7.26 2.19
CA LEU A 216 -3.38 5.95 2.54
C LEU A 216 -1.85 6.04 2.62
N ALA A 217 -1.25 5.30 3.56
CA ALA A 217 0.18 5.06 3.60
C ALA A 217 0.48 3.65 4.09
N TRP A 218 1.46 2.99 3.44
CA TRP A 218 1.89 1.63 3.78
C TRP A 218 3.37 1.46 3.46
N ASP A 219 3.92 0.28 3.79
CA ASP A 219 5.31 -0.04 3.52
C ASP A 219 5.51 -1.49 3.10
N PHE A 220 6.69 -1.74 2.57
CA PHE A 220 7.16 -3.07 2.23
C PHE A 220 8.69 -3.13 2.22
N THR A 221 9.25 -4.35 2.32
CA THR A 221 10.68 -4.61 2.30
C THR A 221 11.07 -5.27 0.97
N VAL A 222 12.06 -4.73 0.28
CA VAL A 222 12.61 -5.34 -0.94
C VAL A 222 13.56 -6.47 -0.55
N MET A 223 13.50 -7.58 -1.28
CA MET A 223 14.34 -8.76 -1.05
C MET A 223 15.84 -8.41 -1.14
N SER A 224 16.67 -9.17 -0.45
CA SER A 224 18.12 -9.04 -0.52
C SER A 224 18.69 -9.50 -1.88
N GLU A 225 19.94 -9.14 -2.17
CA GLU A 225 20.62 -9.59 -3.39
C GLU A 225 20.90 -11.11 -3.43
N GLN A 226 20.90 -11.76 -2.27
CA GLN A 226 21.23 -13.18 -2.14
C GLN A 226 20.04 -14.12 -2.28
N ASN A 227 18.85 -13.59 -2.53
CA ASN A 227 17.62 -14.36 -2.55
C ASN A 227 17.19 -14.78 -3.97
#